data_5b5d890f433e2689070a2870363cad62
#
_entry.id   5b5d890f433e2689070a2870363cad62
#
_cell.length_a   1.000
_cell.length_b   1.000
_cell.length_c   1.000
_cell.angle_alpha   90.00
_cell.angle_beta   90.00
_cell.angle_gamma   90.00
#
_symmetry.space_group_name_H-M   'P 1'
#
loop_
_entity.id
_entity.type
_entity.pdbx_description
1 polymer ?
#
loop_
_entity_poly.entity_id
_entity_poly.type
_entity_poly.pdbx_seq_one_letter_code
_entity_poly.pdbx_strand_id
1 'polypeptide(L)'
;MRIIAIGCEYSGVSTLIEAIDAWGRERGIHHHLDDHFTIPDAYHLDQTEQQAMLALLPAIVERFQRFQIVYHVRLLYRYQHILLGGFHLEEAVYGPRYYYPTINIEVREYEPDLPADTMLVHLKARPEVIRARMATHPHPHQLVPAAEVEEILARFAEEYRHSWIRSKFEIDTSELSPSQLLETFLRLSIPHLNPADAATRLLTR
;
A
#
# COMPACT_ATOMS: atom_id res chain seq x y z
N MET A 1 -4.61 -7.82 12.25
CA MET A 1 -4.26 -6.43 11.86
C MET A 1 -4.74 -6.17 10.43
N ARG A 2 -5.34 -5.03 10.18
CA ARG A 2 -5.74 -4.54 8.85
C ARG A 2 -4.83 -3.39 8.48
N ILE A 3 -3.97 -3.59 7.49
CA ILE A 3 -2.89 -2.66 7.16
C ILE A 3 -3.00 -2.24 5.72
N ILE A 4 -2.95 -0.92 5.49
CA ILE A 4 -2.78 -0.29 4.20
C ILE A 4 -1.39 0.36 4.22
N ALA A 5 -0.47 -0.10 3.37
CA ALA A 5 0.86 0.46 3.23
C ALA A 5 0.97 1.23 1.92
N ILE A 6 1.32 2.50 2.00
CA ILE A 6 1.44 3.40 0.84
C ILE A 6 2.83 4.03 0.75
N GLY A 7 3.19 4.46 -0.44
CA GLY A 7 4.42 5.21 -0.69
C GLY A 7 4.81 5.19 -2.15
N CYS A 8 5.71 6.07 -2.54
CA CYS A 8 6.28 6.07 -3.87
C CYS A 8 6.96 4.73 -4.17
N GLU A 9 6.97 4.30 -5.42
CA GLU A 9 7.80 3.18 -5.85
C GLU A 9 9.21 3.28 -5.23
N TYR A 10 9.79 2.14 -4.89
CA TYR A 10 11.08 2.05 -4.20
C TYR A 10 11.14 2.64 -2.78
N SER A 11 10.02 3.09 -2.20
CA SER A 11 9.98 3.49 -0.79
C SER A 11 10.01 2.32 0.20
N GLY A 12 9.80 1.09 -0.28
CA GLY A 12 9.88 -0.13 0.53
C GLY A 12 8.54 -0.73 0.93
N VAL A 13 7.44 -0.39 0.25
CA VAL A 13 6.08 -0.93 0.52
C VAL A 13 6.07 -2.46 0.43
N SER A 14 6.49 -3.02 -0.71
CA SER A 14 6.54 -4.49 -0.90
C SER A 14 7.46 -5.17 0.11
N THR A 15 8.64 -4.58 0.38
CA THR A 15 9.58 -5.10 1.39
C THR A 15 8.94 -5.18 2.78
N LEU A 16 8.17 -4.15 3.17
CA LEU A 16 7.47 -4.15 4.46
C LEU A 16 6.38 -5.22 4.50
N ILE A 17 5.57 -5.33 3.45
CA ILE A 17 4.48 -6.32 3.35
C ILE A 17 5.04 -7.73 3.45
N GLU A 18 6.08 -8.05 2.68
CA GLU A 18 6.75 -9.35 2.72
C GLU A 18 7.32 -9.66 4.11
N ALA A 19 7.96 -8.66 4.74
CA ALA A 19 8.54 -8.83 6.07
C ALA A 19 7.47 -9.05 7.15
N ILE A 20 6.34 -8.34 7.10
CA ILE A 20 5.21 -8.53 8.03
C ILE A 20 4.58 -9.91 7.81
N ASP A 21 4.40 -10.33 6.56
CA ASP A 21 3.80 -11.63 6.26
C ASP A 21 4.70 -12.78 6.74
N ALA A 22 6.00 -12.71 6.47
CA ALA A 22 6.97 -13.69 6.97
C ALA A 22 6.99 -13.76 8.50
N TRP A 23 7.04 -12.60 9.17
CA TRP A 23 6.98 -12.48 10.62
C TRP A 23 5.68 -13.08 11.19
N GLY A 24 4.56 -12.87 10.52
CA GLY A 24 3.26 -13.42 10.91
C GLY A 24 3.22 -14.94 10.77
N ARG A 25 3.66 -15.48 9.63
CA ARG A 25 3.69 -16.92 9.37
C ARG A 25 4.49 -17.69 10.41
N GLU A 26 5.65 -17.18 10.83
CA GLU A 26 6.45 -17.77 11.91
C GLU A 26 5.69 -17.89 13.24
N ARG A 27 4.61 -17.10 13.39
CA ARG A 27 3.78 -17.00 14.61
C ARG A 27 2.37 -17.55 14.42
N GLY A 28 2.13 -18.25 13.31
CA GLY A 28 0.82 -18.83 13.00
C GLY A 28 -0.23 -17.79 12.59
N ILE A 29 0.20 -16.57 12.22
CA ILE A 29 -0.67 -15.52 11.67
C ILE A 29 -0.58 -15.59 10.16
N HIS A 30 -1.70 -15.82 9.50
CA HIS A 30 -1.80 -15.84 8.05
C HIS A 30 -2.48 -14.57 7.57
N HIS A 31 -1.76 -13.76 6.81
CA HIS A 31 -2.29 -12.55 6.21
C HIS A 31 -2.92 -12.87 4.85
N HIS A 32 -4.04 -12.24 4.56
CA HIS A 32 -4.50 -12.07 3.19
C HIS A 32 -3.70 -10.93 2.56
N LEU A 33 -3.04 -11.23 1.46
CA LEU A 33 -2.26 -10.23 0.71
C LEU A 33 -3.05 -9.83 -0.52
N ASP A 34 -3.13 -8.54 -0.77
CA ASP A 34 -3.78 -8.04 -1.96
C ASP A 34 -3.10 -6.77 -2.47
N ASP A 35 -3.19 -6.55 -3.77
CA ASP A 35 -2.66 -5.39 -4.44
C ASP A 35 -3.58 -4.96 -5.60
N HIS A 36 -3.12 -4.00 -6.38
CA HIS A 36 -3.80 -3.39 -7.50
C HIS A 36 -4.26 -4.35 -8.60
N PHE A 37 -3.56 -5.46 -8.77
CA PHE A 37 -3.80 -6.44 -9.84
C PHE A 37 -4.36 -7.75 -9.34
N THR A 38 -4.66 -7.87 -8.06
CA THR A 38 -5.27 -9.08 -7.50
C THR A 38 -6.77 -9.08 -7.79
N ILE A 39 -7.24 -10.12 -8.48
CA ILE A 39 -8.67 -10.38 -8.68
C ILE A 39 -9.11 -11.47 -7.70
N PRO A 40 -10.42 -11.51 -7.32
CA PRO A 40 -10.91 -12.26 -6.17
C PRO A 40 -10.23 -13.62 -5.93
N ASP A 41 -9.74 -13.79 -4.69
CA ASP A 41 -9.32 -15.07 -4.11
C ASP A 41 -8.10 -15.77 -4.78
N ALA A 42 -7.03 -15.03 -5.09
CA ALA A 42 -5.71 -15.54 -5.45
C ALA A 42 -5.38 -15.70 -6.95
N TYR A 43 -6.09 -15.03 -7.83
CA TYR A 43 -5.66 -14.93 -9.23
C TYR A 43 -4.96 -13.59 -9.44
N HIS A 44 -3.66 -13.64 -9.74
CA HIS A 44 -2.91 -12.47 -10.20
C HIS A 44 -2.96 -12.41 -11.72
N LEU A 45 -3.28 -11.24 -12.27
CA LEU A 45 -3.13 -11.00 -13.69
C LEU A 45 -1.67 -11.20 -14.10
N ASP A 46 -1.44 -11.94 -15.19
CA ASP A 46 -0.11 -12.02 -15.76
C ASP A 46 0.30 -10.69 -16.43
N GLN A 47 1.56 -10.57 -16.82
CA GLN A 47 2.10 -9.35 -17.41
C GLN A 47 1.31 -8.89 -18.67
N THR A 48 0.87 -9.82 -19.50
CA THR A 48 0.12 -9.53 -20.72
C THR A 48 -1.27 -9.00 -20.39
N GLU A 49 -1.93 -9.62 -19.41
CA GLU A 49 -3.25 -9.22 -18.93
C GLU A 49 -3.21 -7.83 -18.27
N GLN A 50 -2.18 -7.55 -17.45
CA GLN A 50 -1.95 -6.23 -16.84
C GLN A 50 -1.76 -5.15 -17.91
N GLN A 51 -0.93 -5.42 -18.92
CA GLN A 51 -0.73 -4.51 -20.04
C GLN A 51 -2.01 -4.28 -20.84
N ALA A 52 -2.78 -5.34 -21.11
CA ALA A 52 -4.05 -5.23 -21.82
C ALA A 52 -5.07 -4.40 -21.01
N MET A 53 -5.11 -4.56 -19.68
CA MET A 53 -5.96 -3.76 -18.79
C MET A 53 -5.58 -2.28 -18.85
N LEU A 54 -4.30 -1.97 -18.75
CA LEU A 54 -3.80 -0.59 -18.79
C LEU A 54 -3.95 0.07 -20.18
N ALA A 55 -4.07 -0.73 -21.24
CA ALA A 55 -4.33 -0.24 -22.59
C ALA A 55 -5.82 0.06 -22.88
N LEU A 56 -6.72 -0.18 -21.94
CA LEU A 56 -8.14 0.19 -22.07
C LEU A 56 -8.31 1.71 -22.12
N LEU A 57 -9.48 2.16 -22.58
CA LEU A 57 -9.83 3.58 -22.53
C LEU A 57 -9.76 4.08 -21.07
N PRO A 58 -9.20 5.27 -20.82
CA PRO A 58 -9.01 5.80 -19.46
C PRO A 58 -10.24 5.72 -18.57
N ALA A 59 -11.44 6.03 -19.10
CA ALA A 59 -12.69 5.93 -18.36
C ALA A 59 -13.07 4.49 -17.96
N ILE A 60 -12.59 3.49 -18.70
CA ILE A 60 -12.82 2.07 -18.36
C ILE A 60 -11.82 1.64 -17.29
N VAL A 61 -10.54 2.04 -17.41
CA VAL A 61 -9.53 1.80 -16.38
C VAL A 61 -9.97 2.41 -15.04
N GLU A 62 -10.39 3.68 -15.04
CA GLU A 62 -10.90 4.34 -13.83
C GLU A 62 -12.08 3.57 -13.23
N ARG A 63 -13.05 3.16 -14.05
CA ARG A 63 -14.20 2.41 -13.58
C ARG A 63 -13.80 1.08 -12.94
N PHE A 64 -12.84 0.39 -13.54
CA PHE A 64 -12.32 -0.86 -13.00
C PHE A 64 -11.62 -0.63 -11.65
N GLN A 65 -10.75 0.38 -11.55
CA GLN A 65 -10.06 0.72 -10.31
C GLN A 65 -11.03 1.13 -9.19
N ARG A 66 -12.08 1.85 -9.51
CA ARG A 66 -13.14 2.17 -8.55
C ARG A 66 -13.85 0.91 -8.01
N PHE A 67 -14.10 -0.08 -8.85
CA PHE A 67 -14.61 -1.37 -8.39
C PHE A 67 -13.63 -2.11 -7.50
N GLN A 68 -12.34 -2.04 -7.80
CA GLN A 68 -11.30 -2.61 -6.97
C GLN A 68 -11.27 -1.97 -5.58
N ILE A 69 -11.39 -0.65 -5.47
CA ILE A 69 -11.48 0.03 -4.17
C ILE A 69 -12.66 -0.51 -3.35
N VAL A 70 -13.86 -0.56 -3.93
CA VAL A 70 -15.06 -1.09 -3.26
C VAL A 70 -14.88 -2.56 -2.85
N TYR A 71 -14.23 -3.36 -3.70
CA TYR A 71 -13.93 -4.76 -3.40
C TYR A 71 -12.98 -4.88 -2.20
N HIS A 72 -11.89 -4.11 -2.16
CA HIS A 72 -10.93 -4.13 -1.06
C HIS A 72 -11.53 -3.65 0.28
N VAL A 73 -12.47 -2.71 0.26
CA VAL A 73 -13.24 -2.36 1.48
C VAL A 73 -13.92 -3.60 2.05
N ARG A 74 -14.53 -4.45 1.21
CA ARG A 74 -15.17 -5.71 1.65
C ARG A 74 -14.14 -6.71 2.18
N LEU A 75 -12.96 -6.80 1.58
CA LEU A 75 -11.89 -7.69 2.06
C LEU A 75 -11.39 -7.28 3.44
N LEU A 76 -11.27 -5.98 3.71
CA LEU A 76 -10.91 -5.46 5.04
C LEU A 76 -11.92 -5.88 6.13
N TYR A 77 -13.20 -6.06 5.80
CA TYR A 77 -14.18 -6.64 6.74
C TYR A 77 -14.10 -8.16 6.82
N ARG A 78 -13.82 -8.83 5.71
CA ARG A 78 -13.78 -10.30 5.63
C ARG A 78 -12.60 -10.89 6.40
N TYR A 79 -11.43 -10.27 6.29
CA TYR A 79 -10.19 -10.78 6.87
C TYR A 79 -9.78 -10.00 8.12
N GLN A 80 -9.47 -10.73 9.19
CA GLN A 80 -8.94 -10.13 10.41
C GLN A 80 -7.48 -9.67 10.23
N HIS A 81 -6.71 -10.39 9.40
CA HIS A 81 -5.33 -10.08 9.06
C HIS A 81 -5.22 -9.91 7.54
N ILE A 82 -5.03 -8.67 7.11
CA ILE A 82 -4.91 -8.30 5.70
C ILE A 82 -3.84 -7.22 5.53
N LEU A 83 -3.03 -7.36 4.48
CA LEU A 83 -2.02 -6.40 4.07
C LEU A 83 -2.36 -5.94 2.65
N LEU A 84 -2.63 -4.66 2.49
CA LEU A 84 -2.86 -4.02 1.21
C LEU A 84 -1.68 -3.13 0.85
N GLY A 85 -1.10 -3.36 -0.32
CA GLY A 85 -0.10 -2.46 -0.92
C GLY A 85 -0.78 -1.43 -1.80
N GLY A 86 -0.59 -0.13 -1.49
CA GLY A 86 -1.13 0.98 -2.27
C GLY A 86 -2.58 1.32 -1.95
N PHE A 87 -3.52 0.63 -2.53
CA PHE A 87 -4.95 0.80 -2.36
C PHE A 87 -5.44 2.21 -2.80
N HIS A 88 -6.51 2.75 -2.18
CA HIS A 88 -7.21 3.96 -2.60
C HIS A 88 -6.33 5.22 -2.66
N LEU A 89 -5.40 5.41 -1.72
CA LEU A 89 -4.53 6.59 -1.71
C LEU A 89 -3.45 6.53 -2.78
N GLU A 90 -2.95 5.35 -3.10
CA GLU A 90 -2.05 5.17 -4.25
C GLU A 90 -2.79 5.49 -5.55
N GLU A 91 -4.04 5.06 -5.67
CA GLU A 91 -4.89 5.37 -6.81
C GLU A 91 -5.10 6.87 -6.99
N ALA A 92 -5.24 7.64 -5.90
CA ALA A 92 -5.30 9.11 -5.96
C ALA A 92 -4.03 9.74 -6.52
N VAL A 93 -2.86 9.12 -6.27
CA VAL A 93 -1.57 9.63 -6.74
C VAL A 93 -1.28 9.19 -8.17
N TYR A 94 -1.39 7.88 -8.45
CA TYR A 94 -0.97 7.30 -9.74
C TYR A 94 -2.06 7.31 -10.79
N GLY A 95 -3.33 7.16 -10.40
CA GLY A 95 -4.45 7.10 -11.32
C GLY A 95 -4.50 8.26 -12.29
N PRO A 96 -4.67 9.52 -11.82
CA PRO A 96 -4.74 10.68 -12.69
C PRO A 96 -3.45 11.01 -13.43
N ARG A 97 -2.32 10.47 -12.97
CA ARG A 97 -1.00 10.72 -13.58
C ARG A 97 -0.66 9.71 -14.67
N TYR A 98 -0.87 8.42 -14.40
CA TYR A 98 -0.33 7.35 -15.23
C TYR A 98 -1.40 6.44 -15.85
N TYR A 99 -2.55 6.23 -15.19
CA TYR A 99 -3.52 5.23 -15.63
C TYR A 99 -4.69 5.82 -16.41
N TYR A 100 -5.23 6.95 -15.95
CA TYR A 100 -6.36 7.63 -16.59
C TYR A 100 -6.22 9.15 -16.51
N PRO A 101 -5.25 9.73 -17.24
CA PRO A 101 -5.02 11.16 -17.25
C PRO A 101 -6.32 11.93 -17.46
N THR A 102 -6.47 13.05 -16.76
CA THR A 102 -7.66 13.94 -16.81
C THR A 102 -8.89 13.46 -16.03
N ILE A 103 -8.89 12.28 -15.44
CA ILE A 103 -9.98 11.79 -14.60
C ILE A 103 -9.53 11.85 -13.14
N ASN A 104 -10.23 12.64 -12.33
CA ASN A 104 -10.03 12.66 -10.88
C ASN A 104 -11.07 11.78 -10.20
N ILE A 105 -10.62 10.99 -9.22
CA ILE A 105 -11.51 10.26 -8.33
C ILE A 105 -11.36 10.77 -6.90
N GLU A 106 -12.46 10.90 -6.18
CA GLU A 106 -12.47 11.24 -4.76
C GLU A 106 -12.37 9.95 -3.94
N VAL A 107 -11.14 9.55 -3.66
CA VAL A 107 -10.88 8.26 -3.01
C VAL A 107 -11.17 8.27 -1.52
N ARG A 108 -11.13 9.44 -0.86
CA ARG A 108 -11.40 9.56 0.58
C ARG A 108 -12.85 9.31 0.94
N GLU A 109 -13.77 9.39 -0.02
CA GLU A 109 -15.17 9.01 0.20
C GLU A 109 -15.37 7.56 0.65
N TYR A 110 -14.38 6.69 0.40
CA TYR A 110 -14.41 5.29 0.83
C TYR A 110 -13.84 5.07 2.25
N GLU A 111 -13.15 6.06 2.83
CA GLU A 111 -12.53 5.89 4.15
C GLU A 111 -13.52 5.72 5.31
N PRO A 112 -14.71 6.38 5.30
CA PRO A 112 -15.73 6.10 6.31
C PRO A 112 -16.24 4.67 6.32
N ASP A 113 -16.11 3.96 5.18
CA ASP A 113 -16.53 2.57 5.03
C ASP A 113 -15.44 1.57 5.46
N LEU A 114 -14.28 2.04 5.90
CA LEU A 114 -13.20 1.16 6.39
C LEU A 114 -13.46 0.73 7.84
N PRO A 115 -13.02 -0.51 8.23
CA PRO A 115 -13.02 -0.90 9.63
C PRO A 115 -12.26 0.10 10.51
N ALA A 116 -12.79 0.43 11.67
CA ALA A 116 -12.23 1.47 12.56
C ALA A 116 -10.80 1.15 13.06
N ASP A 117 -10.38 -0.13 13.00
CA ASP A 117 -9.04 -0.62 13.35
C ASP A 117 -8.11 -0.76 12.14
N THR A 118 -8.50 -0.19 10.99
CA THR A 118 -7.62 -0.10 9.82
C THR A 118 -6.46 0.85 10.10
N MET A 119 -5.26 0.40 9.81
CA MET A 119 -4.02 1.13 10.03
C MET A 119 -3.42 1.57 8.70
N LEU A 120 -3.10 2.85 8.56
CA LEU A 120 -2.42 3.41 7.39
C LEU A 120 -0.95 3.65 7.72
N VAL A 121 -0.07 3.09 6.91
CA VAL A 121 1.38 3.24 7.04
C VAL A 121 1.93 3.90 5.79
N HIS A 122 2.50 5.08 5.94
CA HIS A 122 3.17 5.79 4.85
C HIS A 122 4.68 5.57 4.91
N LEU A 123 5.21 4.90 3.87
CA LEU A 123 6.64 4.73 3.70
C LEU A 123 7.20 5.85 2.82
N LYS A 124 8.18 6.53 3.34
CA LYS A 124 8.89 7.60 2.63
C LYS A 124 10.39 7.35 2.62
N ALA A 125 11.07 7.90 1.64
CA ALA A 125 12.52 7.93 1.58
C ALA A 125 12.95 9.23 0.90
N ARG A 126 14.22 9.63 1.13
CA ARG A 126 14.78 10.78 0.44
C ARG A 126 14.82 10.54 -1.07
N PRO A 127 14.60 11.59 -1.90
CA PRO A 127 14.54 11.44 -3.36
C PRO A 127 15.80 10.80 -3.96
N GLU A 128 16.98 11.14 -3.44
CA GLU A 128 18.25 10.56 -3.91
C GLU A 128 18.34 9.05 -3.58
N VAL A 129 17.76 8.60 -2.48
CA VAL A 129 17.69 7.17 -2.11
C VAL A 129 16.77 6.41 -3.05
N ILE A 130 15.59 6.99 -3.36
CA ILE A 130 14.65 6.40 -4.34
C ILE A 130 15.36 6.26 -5.69
N ARG A 131 16.02 7.31 -6.20
CA ARG A 131 16.76 7.27 -7.47
C ARG A 131 17.88 6.24 -7.46
N ALA A 132 18.62 6.13 -6.36
CA ALA A 132 19.66 5.12 -6.23
C ALA A 132 19.09 3.69 -6.29
N ARG A 133 17.95 3.44 -5.62
CA ARG A 133 17.24 2.15 -5.67
C ARG A 133 16.71 1.85 -7.07
N MET A 134 16.15 2.83 -7.78
CA MET A 134 15.73 2.72 -9.18
C MET A 134 16.89 2.30 -10.08
N ALA A 135 18.06 2.90 -9.90
CA ALA A 135 19.23 2.61 -10.71
C ALA A 135 19.84 1.22 -10.43
N THR A 136 19.78 0.77 -9.17
CA THR A 136 20.41 -0.49 -8.74
C THR A 136 19.50 -1.71 -8.88
N HIS A 137 18.18 -1.51 -8.81
CA HIS A 137 17.18 -2.59 -8.84
C HIS A 137 15.99 -2.21 -9.75
N PRO A 138 16.21 -1.92 -11.04
CA PRO A 138 15.13 -1.57 -11.94
C PRO A 138 14.15 -2.74 -12.07
N HIS A 139 12.86 -2.45 -12.09
CA HIS A 139 11.84 -3.44 -12.35
C HIS A 139 11.01 -3.09 -13.62
N PRO A 140 10.44 -4.10 -14.30
CA PRO A 140 9.83 -3.90 -15.62
C PRO A 140 8.56 -3.04 -15.62
N HIS A 141 7.95 -2.83 -14.46
CA HIS A 141 6.69 -2.09 -14.30
C HIS A 141 6.88 -0.72 -13.64
N GLN A 142 8.09 -0.15 -13.72
CA GLN A 142 8.37 1.16 -13.14
C GLN A 142 7.47 2.23 -13.77
N LEU A 143 6.64 2.88 -12.93
CA LEU A 143 5.72 3.93 -13.33
C LEU A 143 6.36 5.31 -13.20
N VAL A 144 7.09 5.54 -12.10
CA VAL A 144 7.59 6.86 -11.73
C VAL A 144 8.92 7.14 -12.43
N PRO A 145 8.98 8.14 -13.33
CA PRO A 145 10.26 8.61 -13.87
C PRO A 145 11.14 9.21 -12.77
N ALA A 146 12.45 9.01 -12.84
CA ALA A 146 13.40 9.56 -11.86
C ALA A 146 13.28 11.09 -11.67
N ALA A 147 12.84 11.81 -12.70
CA ALA A 147 12.61 13.27 -12.65
C ALA A 147 11.35 13.66 -11.86
N GLU A 148 10.41 12.75 -11.66
CA GLU A 148 9.13 13.01 -11.00
C GLU A 148 9.10 12.58 -9.53
N VAL A 149 10.17 11.98 -9.03
CA VAL A 149 10.24 11.39 -7.68
C VAL A 149 9.82 12.38 -6.59
N GLU A 150 10.32 13.62 -6.61
CA GLU A 150 9.97 14.62 -5.59
C GLU A 150 8.48 14.98 -5.63
N GLU A 151 7.93 15.15 -6.83
CA GLU A 151 6.50 15.45 -7.01
C GLU A 151 5.64 14.31 -6.44
N ILE A 152 5.98 13.08 -6.77
CA ILE A 152 5.23 11.90 -6.32
C ILE A 152 5.34 11.71 -4.80
N LEU A 153 6.52 11.89 -4.22
CA LEU A 153 6.70 11.86 -2.77
C LEU A 153 5.85 12.94 -2.07
N ALA A 154 5.80 14.15 -2.63
CA ALA A 154 4.98 15.23 -2.09
C ALA A 154 3.48 14.90 -2.15
N ARG A 155 3.01 14.28 -3.25
CA ARG A 155 1.61 13.85 -3.39
C ARG A 155 1.23 12.76 -2.38
N PHE A 156 2.08 11.75 -2.17
CA PHE A 156 1.84 10.74 -1.13
C PHE A 156 1.76 11.37 0.26
N ALA A 157 2.66 12.29 0.58
CA ALA A 157 2.64 13.01 1.85
C ALA A 157 1.37 13.86 2.02
N GLU A 158 0.85 14.43 0.94
CA GLU A 158 -0.40 15.19 0.94
C GLU A 158 -1.60 14.27 1.15
N GLU A 159 -1.72 13.19 0.40
CA GLU A 159 -2.81 12.23 0.54
C GLU A 159 -2.82 11.59 1.94
N TYR A 160 -1.65 11.18 2.45
CA TYR A 160 -1.51 10.68 3.82
C TYR A 160 -1.99 11.70 4.85
N ARG A 161 -1.62 12.97 4.72
CA ARG A 161 -2.00 14.04 5.66
C ARG A 161 -3.51 14.24 5.67
N HIS A 162 -4.15 14.22 4.51
CA HIS A 162 -5.58 14.47 4.33
C HIS A 162 -6.45 13.22 4.55
N SER A 163 -5.89 12.03 4.65
CA SER A 163 -6.63 10.81 4.98
C SER A 163 -7.31 10.92 6.35
N TRP A 164 -8.54 10.46 6.43
CA TRP A 164 -9.36 10.42 7.65
C TRP A 164 -9.11 9.20 8.52
N ILE A 165 -8.28 8.25 8.07
CA ILE A 165 -7.88 7.09 8.86
C ILE A 165 -7.14 7.58 10.11
N ARG A 166 -7.66 7.22 11.29
CA ARG A 166 -7.14 7.71 12.58
C ARG A 166 -5.86 7.01 13.02
N SER A 167 -5.79 5.71 12.78
CA SER A 167 -4.62 4.90 13.11
C SER A 167 -3.61 5.00 11.97
N LYS A 168 -2.72 6.00 12.03
CA LYS A 168 -1.72 6.21 10.97
C LYS A 168 -0.38 6.69 11.48
N PHE A 169 0.70 6.27 10.81
CA PHE A 169 2.07 6.72 11.09
C PHE A 169 2.95 6.62 9.83
N GLU A 170 4.10 7.28 9.89
CA GLU A 170 5.09 7.29 8.81
C GLU A 170 6.35 6.54 9.21
N ILE A 171 7.03 5.95 8.23
CA ILE A 171 8.37 5.37 8.36
C ILE A 171 9.27 5.94 7.27
N ASP A 172 10.36 6.60 7.67
CA ASP A 172 11.44 6.96 6.75
C ASP A 172 12.36 5.75 6.56
N THR A 173 12.41 5.24 5.35
CA THR A 173 13.16 4.03 4.99
C THR A 173 14.53 4.31 4.41
N SER A 174 14.96 5.59 4.40
CA SER A 174 16.18 6.02 3.72
C SER A 174 17.43 5.27 4.18
N GLU A 175 17.51 4.96 5.48
CA GLU A 175 18.68 4.33 6.11
C GLU A 175 18.35 2.93 6.70
N LEU A 176 17.14 2.41 6.47
CA LEU A 176 16.73 1.17 7.09
C LEU A 176 17.02 -0.04 6.19
N SER A 177 17.61 -1.07 6.77
CA SER A 177 17.60 -2.42 6.20
C SER A 177 16.19 -3.04 6.29
N PRO A 178 15.89 -4.10 5.54
CA PRO A 178 14.58 -4.78 5.65
C PRO A 178 14.24 -5.24 7.08
N SER A 179 15.21 -5.74 7.84
CA SER A 179 14.99 -6.14 9.23
C SER A 179 14.69 -4.95 10.14
N GLN A 180 15.43 -3.84 9.99
CA GLN A 180 15.18 -2.62 10.74
C GLN A 180 13.84 -1.97 10.37
N LEU A 181 13.41 -2.09 9.12
CA LEU A 181 12.09 -1.63 8.67
C LEU A 181 10.98 -2.39 9.40
N LEU A 182 11.06 -3.72 9.46
CA LEU A 182 10.12 -4.55 10.22
C LEU A 182 10.10 -4.19 11.70
N GLU A 183 11.25 -4.09 12.35
CA GLU A 183 11.37 -3.72 13.76
C GLU A 183 10.72 -2.34 14.04
N THR A 184 11.01 -1.36 13.16
CA THR A 184 10.44 -0.02 13.25
C THR A 184 8.92 -0.06 13.13
N PHE A 185 8.39 -0.80 12.14
CA PHE A 185 6.96 -1.00 11.97
C PHE A 185 6.35 -1.65 13.23
N LEU A 186 6.92 -2.75 13.70
CA LEU A 186 6.42 -3.47 14.87
C LEU A 186 6.38 -2.56 16.12
N ARG A 187 7.35 -1.70 16.29
CA ARG A 187 7.39 -0.73 17.40
C ARG A 187 6.35 0.37 17.24
N LEU A 188 6.27 1.00 16.07
CA LEU A 188 5.34 2.11 15.82
C LEU A 188 3.88 1.68 15.76
N SER A 189 3.60 0.44 15.39
CA SER A 189 2.23 -0.10 15.33
C SER A 189 1.59 -0.32 16.71
N ILE A 190 2.37 -0.40 17.81
CA ILE A 190 1.85 -0.71 19.15
C ILE A 190 0.66 0.16 19.59
N PRO A 191 0.72 1.50 19.46
CA PRO A 191 -0.39 2.36 19.90
C PRO A 191 -1.65 2.22 19.04
N HIS A 192 -1.54 1.57 17.89
CA HIS A 192 -2.60 1.44 16.90
C HIS A 192 -3.25 0.05 16.87
N LEU A 193 -2.73 -0.90 17.66
CA LEU A 193 -3.27 -2.26 17.71
C LEU A 193 -4.62 -2.27 18.42
N ASN A 194 -5.59 -2.98 17.87
CA ASN A 194 -6.80 -3.31 18.59
C ASN A 194 -6.48 -4.33 19.73
N PRO A 195 -7.39 -4.50 20.73
CA PRO A 195 -7.12 -5.40 21.86
C PRO A 195 -6.79 -6.85 21.47
N ALA A 196 -7.42 -7.38 20.41
CA ALA A 196 -7.18 -8.75 19.96
C ALA A 196 -5.79 -8.91 19.33
N ASP A 197 -5.38 -7.96 18.48
CA ASP A 197 -4.05 -7.95 17.86
C ASP A 197 -2.95 -7.71 18.93
N ALA A 198 -3.20 -6.86 19.91
CA ALA A 198 -2.29 -6.62 21.03
C ALA A 198 -2.11 -7.89 21.86
N ALA A 199 -3.19 -8.62 22.16
CA ALA A 199 -3.14 -9.90 22.87
C ALA A 199 -2.36 -10.96 22.07
N THR A 200 -2.63 -11.10 20.76
CA THR A 200 -1.92 -12.03 19.89
C THR A 200 -0.41 -11.74 19.91
N ARG A 201 -0.02 -10.48 19.81
CA ARG A 201 1.39 -10.09 19.86
C ARG A 201 2.09 -10.43 21.17
N LEU A 202 1.38 -10.36 22.31
CA LEU A 202 1.92 -10.73 23.61
C LEU A 202 2.13 -12.25 23.74
N LEU A 203 1.24 -13.04 23.14
CA LEU A 203 1.27 -14.51 23.20
C LEU A 203 2.29 -15.13 22.24
N THR A 204 2.75 -14.38 21.23
CA THR A 204 3.68 -14.85 20.18
C THR A 204 5.12 -14.34 20.34
N ARG A 205 5.48 -13.86 21.54
CA ARG A 205 6.86 -13.43 21.86
C ARG A 205 7.78 -14.61 22.08
#